data_f3573a034467e20c174a9fa7d941bbf5
#
_entry.id   f3573a034467e20c174a9fa7d941bbf5
#
_cell.length_a   1.000
_cell.length_b   1.000
_cell.length_c   1.000
_cell.angle_alpha   90.00
_cell.angle_beta   90.00
_cell.angle_gamma   90.00
#
_symmetry.space_group_name_H-M   'P 1'
#
loop_
_entity.id
_entity.type
_entity.pdbx_description
1 polymer ?
#
loop_
_entity_poly.entity_id
_entity_poly.type
_entity_poly.pdbx_seq_one_letter_code
_entity_poly.pdbx_strand_id
1 'polypeptide(L)'
;VVEGQKVEIAKGKDITFKNLCDAEGKLPAAYESAEWYMTKSTYFNQIAAMTDTSGQPIARVNAGVSGKPEYRILGRPVNFVSSEYMSDFSSTVSADTVVAFMFRMEDYMLNTNLNVTVKRYEDHETDDQMTKAIMMADGKVVDNNSLVEVIHKNL
;
A
#
# COMPACT_ATOMS: atom_id res chain seq x y z
N VAL A 1 -10.92 -3.09 -9.31
CA VAL A 1 -9.95 -4.20 -9.41
C VAL A 1 -10.41 -5.13 -10.50
N VAL A 2 -9.50 -5.51 -11.40
CA VAL A 2 -9.79 -6.47 -12.46
C VAL A 2 -10.02 -7.83 -11.81
N GLU A 3 -11.09 -8.51 -12.17
CA GLU A 3 -11.40 -9.85 -11.67
C GLU A 3 -10.25 -10.80 -12.08
N GLY A 4 -9.65 -11.49 -11.11
CA GLY A 4 -8.46 -12.32 -11.33
C GLY A 4 -7.15 -11.79 -10.76
N GLN A 5 -7.05 -10.50 -10.45
CA GLN A 5 -5.88 -9.89 -9.81
C GLN A 5 -6.00 -9.84 -8.28
N LYS A 6 -6.63 -10.86 -7.69
CA LYS A 6 -6.79 -11.01 -6.24
C LYS A 6 -6.14 -12.29 -5.78
N VAL A 7 -5.37 -12.21 -4.71
CA VAL A 7 -4.85 -13.38 -3.99
C VAL A 7 -5.62 -13.46 -2.67
N GLU A 8 -6.31 -14.55 -2.47
CA GLU A 8 -7.16 -14.75 -1.30
C GLU A 8 -6.44 -15.62 -0.27
N ILE A 9 -6.44 -15.17 0.96
CA ILE A 9 -5.92 -15.90 2.12
C ILE A 9 -7.14 -16.32 2.93
N ALA A 10 -7.27 -17.62 3.20
CA ALA A 10 -8.39 -18.14 3.97
C ALA A 10 -8.30 -17.66 5.43
N LYS A 11 -9.46 -17.54 6.06
CA LYS A 11 -9.58 -17.16 7.49
C LYS A 11 -8.66 -17.98 8.38
N GLY A 12 -7.96 -17.31 9.27
CA GLY A 12 -7.07 -17.94 10.24
C GLY A 12 -5.80 -18.55 9.63
N LYS A 13 -5.49 -18.24 8.37
CA LYS A 13 -4.24 -18.65 7.73
C LYS A 13 -3.31 -17.45 7.59
N ASP A 14 -2.03 -17.70 7.78
CA ASP A 14 -0.98 -16.71 7.58
C ASP A 14 -0.67 -16.51 6.09
N ILE A 15 -0.04 -15.39 5.76
CA ILE A 15 0.50 -15.14 4.43
C ILE A 15 1.64 -16.14 4.19
N THR A 16 1.59 -16.86 3.09
CA THR A 16 2.64 -17.80 2.70
C THR A 16 3.50 -17.25 1.57
N PHE A 17 4.70 -17.76 1.42
CA PHE A 17 5.56 -17.42 0.29
C PHE A 17 4.87 -17.69 -1.06
N LYS A 18 4.06 -18.76 -1.12
CA LYS A 18 3.26 -19.09 -2.30
C LYS A 18 2.27 -17.97 -2.65
N ASN A 19 1.61 -17.36 -1.66
CA ASN A 19 0.69 -16.25 -1.91
C ASN A 19 1.41 -15.06 -2.53
N LEU A 20 2.66 -14.78 -2.13
CA LEU A 20 3.48 -13.72 -2.71
C LEU A 20 3.87 -14.02 -4.15
N CYS A 21 4.27 -15.26 -4.43
CA CYS A 21 4.57 -15.72 -5.79
C CYS A 21 3.30 -15.70 -6.68
N ASP A 22 2.16 -16.09 -6.15
CA ASP A 22 0.88 -16.05 -6.88
C ASP A 22 0.48 -14.60 -7.21
N ALA A 23 0.73 -13.66 -6.29
CA ALA A 23 0.48 -12.24 -6.53
C ALA A 23 1.40 -11.69 -7.64
N GLU A 24 2.70 -12.03 -7.60
CA GLU A 24 3.65 -11.67 -8.64
C GLU A 24 3.26 -12.23 -10.00
N GLY A 25 2.82 -13.50 -10.04
CA GLY A 25 2.37 -14.16 -11.27
C GLY A 25 1.08 -13.59 -11.88
N LYS A 26 0.27 -12.88 -11.07
CA LYS A 26 -0.95 -12.20 -11.53
C LYS A 26 -0.69 -10.79 -12.07
N LEU A 27 0.48 -10.24 -11.84
CA LEU A 27 0.86 -8.95 -12.38
C LEU A 27 1.26 -9.10 -13.85
N PRO A 28 0.63 -8.35 -14.79
CA PRO A 28 1.03 -8.42 -16.19
C PRO A 28 2.45 -7.86 -16.39
N ALA A 29 3.23 -8.46 -17.29
CA ALA A 29 4.62 -8.09 -17.55
C ALA A 29 4.84 -6.62 -17.99
N ALA A 30 3.79 -5.93 -18.44
CA ALA A 30 3.86 -4.51 -18.79
C ALA A 30 4.03 -3.60 -17.55
N TYR A 31 3.79 -4.11 -16.33
CA TYR A 31 3.80 -3.33 -15.07
C TYR A 31 4.94 -3.73 -14.14
N GLU A 32 6.11 -4.01 -14.69
CA GLU A 32 7.32 -4.41 -13.95
C GLU A 32 7.76 -3.38 -12.88
N SER A 33 7.38 -2.10 -13.03
CA SER A 33 7.69 -1.05 -12.05
C SER A 33 6.70 -0.98 -10.87
N ALA A 34 5.72 -1.88 -10.78
CA ALA A 34 4.81 -1.93 -9.65
C ALA A 34 5.57 -2.26 -8.34
N GLU A 35 5.15 -1.63 -7.27
CA GLU A 35 5.76 -1.75 -5.94
C GLU A 35 4.76 -2.34 -4.94
N TRP A 36 5.26 -2.94 -3.86
CA TRP A 36 4.45 -3.43 -2.77
C TRP A 36 4.06 -2.33 -1.80
N TYR A 37 2.81 -2.36 -1.36
CA TYR A 37 2.24 -1.49 -0.34
C TYR A 37 1.61 -2.33 0.76
N MET A 38 2.04 -2.13 1.98
CA MET A 38 1.51 -2.81 3.17
C MET A 38 1.87 -2.06 4.43
N THR A 39 1.27 -2.42 5.56
CA THR A 39 1.67 -1.85 6.84
C THR A 39 2.98 -2.46 7.33
N LYS A 40 3.72 -1.70 8.13
CA LYS A 40 4.96 -2.17 8.74
C LYS A 40 4.73 -3.40 9.64
N SER A 41 3.61 -3.42 10.34
CA SER A 41 3.20 -4.55 11.19
C SER A 41 3.00 -5.83 10.35
N THR A 42 2.26 -5.75 9.24
CA THR A 42 2.06 -6.88 8.34
C THR A 42 3.38 -7.41 7.77
N TYR A 43 4.29 -6.51 7.36
CA TYR A 43 5.58 -6.92 6.82
C TYR A 43 6.40 -7.71 7.84
N PHE A 44 6.59 -7.18 9.06
CA PHE A 44 7.45 -7.83 10.05
C PHE A 44 6.82 -9.09 10.63
N ASN A 45 5.52 -9.09 10.88
CA ASN A 45 4.83 -10.22 11.50
C ASN A 45 4.60 -11.38 10.53
N GLN A 46 4.39 -11.11 9.25
CA GLN A 46 4.04 -12.14 8.28
C GLN A 46 5.19 -12.46 7.32
N ILE A 47 5.88 -11.44 6.77
CA ILE A 47 6.82 -11.63 5.67
C ILE A 47 8.25 -11.79 6.19
N ALA A 48 8.70 -10.90 7.05
CA ALA A 48 10.05 -11.00 7.63
C ALA A 48 10.21 -12.22 8.54
N ALA A 49 9.11 -12.68 9.15
CA ALA A 49 9.08 -13.89 9.97
C ALA A 49 9.03 -15.20 9.16
N MET A 50 8.84 -15.13 7.83
CA MET A 50 8.86 -16.34 7.00
C MET A 50 10.25 -16.95 6.93
N THR A 51 10.35 -18.23 7.24
CA THR A 51 11.57 -19.01 7.12
C THR A 51 11.40 -20.14 6.12
N ASP A 52 12.48 -20.54 5.50
CA ASP A 52 12.54 -21.76 4.68
C ASP A 52 12.54 -23.02 5.59
N THR A 53 12.60 -24.20 4.96
CA THR A 53 12.69 -25.49 5.68
C THR A 53 13.95 -25.63 6.52
N SER A 54 14.96 -24.80 6.29
CA SER A 54 16.24 -24.76 7.02
C SER A 54 16.24 -23.69 8.12
N GLY A 55 15.11 -22.97 8.33
CA GLY A 55 14.99 -21.90 9.30
C GLY A 55 15.61 -20.57 8.89
N GLN A 56 16.00 -20.41 7.62
CA GLN A 56 16.55 -19.16 7.11
C GLN A 56 15.45 -18.18 6.68
N PRO A 57 15.56 -16.88 6.99
CA PRO A 57 14.59 -15.89 6.56
C PRO A 57 14.52 -15.80 5.03
N ILE A 58 13.33 -15.89 4.48
CA ILE A 58 13.09 -15.77 3.03
C ILE A 58 13.15 -14.30 2.59
N ALA A 59 12.60 -13.39 3.39
CA ALA A 59 12.69 -11.96 3.15
C ALA A 59 13.99 -11.42 3.76
N ARG A 60 14.93 -10.98 2.91
CA ARG A 60 16.17 -10.35 3.35
C ARG A 60 16.00 -8.83 3.35
N VAL A 61 16.39 -8.20 4.46
CA VAL A 61 16.57 -6.76 4.53
C VAL A 61 17.94 -6.43 3.93
N ASN A 62 17.97 -5.72 2.82
CA ASN A 62 19.22 -5.18 2.30
C ASN A 62 19.61 -3.96 3.12
N ALA A 63 20.63 -4.08 3.94
CA ALA A 63 21.30 -2.92 4.52
C ALA A 63 22.20 -2.32 3.42
N GLY A 64 21.72 -1.29 2.74
CA GLY A 64 22.53 -0.55 1.77
C GLY A 64 23.73 0.12 2.45
N VAL A 65 24.77 0.39 1.69
CA VAL A 65 25.98 1.12 2.15
C VAL A 65 25.64 2.51 2.71
N SER A 66 24.48 3.08 2.36
CA SER A 66 23.97 4.36 2.83
C SER A 66 23.24 4.32 4.20
N GLY A 67 23.19 3.15 4.85
CA GLY A 67 22.66 3.00 6.21
C GLY A 67 21.14 3.01 6.35
N LYS A 68 20.37 3.17 5.27
CA LYS A 68 18.90 3.01 5.29
C LYS A 68 18.54 1.57 4.90
N PRO A 69 17.75 0.86 5.72
CA PRO A 69 17.28 -0.47 5.34
C PRO A 69 16.33 -0.38 4.14
N GLU A 70 16.61 -1.14 3.10
CA GLU A 70 15.72 -1.35 1.96
C GLU A 70 14.95 -2.64 2.15
N TYR A 71 13.64 -2.55 2.16
CA TYR A 71 12.76 -3.71 2.27
C TYR A 71 12.31 -4.13 0.88
N ARG A 72 12.52 -5.41 0.55
CA ARG A 72 12.18 -5.98 -0.76
C ARG A 72 11.46 -7.31 -0.61
N ILE A 73 10.49 -7.55 -1.49
CA ILE A 73 9.80 -8.82 -1.65
C ILE A 73 9.94 -9.23 -3.11
N LEU A 74 10.54 -10.40 -3.37
CA LEU A 74 10.76 -10.92 -4.72
C LEU A 74 11.46 -9.91 -5.66
N GLY A 75 12.37 -9.10 -5.09
CA GLY A 75 13.11 -8.06 -5.84
C GLY A 75 12.41 -6.70 -5.94
N ARG A 76 11.12 -6.60 -5.64
CA ARG A 76 10.37 -5.34 -5.65
C ARG A 76 10.48 -4.57 -4.34
N PRO A 77 10.55 -3.24 -4.37
CA PRO A 77 10.56 -2.43 -3.17
C PRO A 77 9.22 -2.52 -2.42
N VAL A 78 9.29 -2.37 -1.10
CA VAL A 78 8.13 -2.35 -0.21
C VAL A 78 7.99 -0.95 0.39
N ASN A 79 6.83 -0.35 0.18
CA ASN A 79 6.45 0.93 0.76
C ASN A 79 5.52 0.70 1.95
N PHE A 80 5.85 1.28 3.08
CA PHE A 80 5.02 1.17 4.27
C PHE A 80 3.92 2.23 4.30
N VAL A 81 2.70 1.75 4.51
CA VAL A 81 1.51 2.57 4.70
C VAL A 81 1.17 2.58 6.20
N SER A 82 0.68 3.70 6.71
CA SER A 82 0.21 3.77 8.09
C SER A 82 -1.02 2.88 8.31
N SER A 83 -1.11 2.26 9.49
CA SER A 83 -2.27 1.47 9.91
C SER A 83 -3.57 2.29 10.03
N GLU A 84 -3.49 3.62 9.96
CA GLU A 84 -4.66 4.50 9.86
C GLU A 84 -5.36 4.40 8.50
N TYR A 85 -4.61 4.11 7.43
CA TYR A 85 -5.12 4.05 6.05
C TYR A 85 -5.27 2.63 5.51
N MET A 86 -4.60 1.68 6.12
CA MET A 86 -4.59 0.28 5.69
C MET A 86 -4.58 -0.64 6.90
N SER A 87 -5.43 -1.65 6.90
CA SER A 87 -5.52 -2.59 8.02
C SER A 87 -4.27 -3.46 8.15
N ASP A 88 -3.83 -3.65 9.38
CA ASP A 88 -2.82 -4.64 9.71
C ASP A 88 -3.34 -6.05 9.48
N PHE A 89 -2.43 -6.97 9.18
CA PHE A 89 -2.80 -8.38 9.14
C PHE A 89 -3.23 -8.85 10.53
N SER A 90 -4.40 -9.50 10.58
CA SER A 90 -4.91 -10.15 11.78
C SER A 90 -5.46 -11.52 11.39
N SER A 91 -5.16 -12.54 12.19
CA SER A 91 -5.73 -13.90 12.00
C SER A 91 -7.25 -13.94 12.18
N THR A 92 -7.81 -12.93 12.84
CA THR A 92 -9.26 -12.77 13.05
C THR A 92 -9.73 -11.49 12.41
N VAL A 93 -10.41 -11.62 11.26
CA VAL A 93 -11.04 -10.50 10.57
C VAL A 93 -12.56 -10.61 10.62
N SER A 94 -13.24 -9.49 10.76
CA SER A 94 -14.70 -9.41 10.77
C SER A 94 -15.29 -9.26 9.37
N ALA A 95 -14.48 -8.87 8.39
CA ALA A 95 -14.83 -8.72 6.99
C ALA A 95 -13.60 -8.98 6.11
N ASP A 96 -13.82 -9.24 4.82
CA ASP A 96 -12.73 -9.36 3.84
C ASP A 96 -11.87 -8.09 3.86
N THR A 97 -10.59 -8.24 4.13
CA THR A 97 -9.68 -7.12 4.39
C THR A 97 -8.47 -7.20 3.46
N VAL A 98 -8.18 -6.11 2.77
CA VAL A 98 -6.94 -5.98 1.98
C VAL A 98 -5.78 -5.73 2.95
N VAL A 99 -4.79 -6.63 2.97
CA VAL A 99 -3.64 -6.59 3.87
C VAL A 99 -2.34 -6.21 3.18
N ALA A 100 -2.29 -6.36 1.87
CA ALA A 100 -1.19 -5.92 1.00
C ALA A 100 -1.72 -5.71 -0.42
N PHE A 101 -1.06 -4.87 -1.19
CA PHE A 101 -1.32 -4.74 -2.61
C PHE A 101 -0.05 -4.36 -3.37
N MET A 102 -0.02 -4.71 -4.65
CA MET A 102 0.96 -4.17 -5.61
C MET A 102 0.27 -3.16 -6.50
N PHE A 103 0.96 -2.07 -6.78
CA PHE A 103 0.44 -1.03 -7.66
C PHE A 103 1.58 -0.19 -8.25
N ARG A 104 1.40 0.29 -9.47
CA ARG A 104 2.28 1.27 -10.10
C ARG A 104 1.73 2.67 -9.86
N MET A 105 2.40 3.46 -9.01
CA MET A 105 1.93 4.79 -8.63
C MET A 105 1.79 5.78 -9.80
N GLU A 106 2.50 5.55 -10.90
CA GLU A 106 2.36 6.33 -12.13
C GLU A 106 0.96 6.24 -12.74
N ASP A 107 0.22 5.16 -12.43
CA ASP A 107 -1.16 4.96 -12.89
C ASP A 107 -2.20 5.65 -12.00
N TYR A 108 -1.76 6.38 -10.97
CA TYR A 108 -2.60 7.21 -10.12
C TYR A 108 -2.43 8.69 -10.49
N MET A 109 -3.50 9.31 -10.94
CA MET A 109 -3.48 10.71 -11.34
C MET A 109 -4.10 11.59 -10.26
N LEU A 110 -3.35 12.59 -9.84
CA LEU A 110 -3.83 13.62 -8.92
C LEU A 110 -4.24 14.84 -9.73
N ASN A 111 -5.51 15.22 -9.64
CA ASN A 111 -6.04 16.42 -10.27
C ASN A 111 -6.23 17.51 -9.20
N THR A 112 -5.58 18.63 -9.37
CA THR A 112 -5.75 19.82 -8.54
C THR A 112 -6.47 20.88 -9.36
N ASN A 113 -7.75 21.10 -9.06
CA ASN A 113 -8.57 22.10 -9.78
C ASN A 113 -8.26 23.53 -9.36
N LEU A 114 -7.72 23.72 -8.16
CA LEU A 114 -7.35 25.00 -7.60
C LEU A 114 -5.96 24.93 -6.98
N ASN A 115 -5.03 25.73 -7.49
CA ASN A 115 -3.84 26.07 -6.74
C ASN A 115 -4.22 26.73 -5.42
N VAL A 116 -3.40 26.60 -4.40
CA VAL A 116 -3.65 27.21 -3.09
C VAL A 116 -4.02 28.69 -3.29
N THR A 117 -5.29 29.00 -3.07
CA THR A 117 -5.79 30.37 -3.14
C THR A 117 -5.88 30.93 -1.74
N VAL A 118 -5.08 31.96 -1.46
CA VAL A 118 -5.12 32.67 -0.20
C VAL A 118 -6.00 33.91 -0.36
N LYS A 119 -7.09 33.95 0.39
CA LYS A 119 -7.97 35.13 0.47
C LYS A 119 -7.78 35.78 1.83
N ARG A 120 -7.51 37.08 1.83
CA ARG A 120 -7.51 37.91 3.04
C ARG A 120 -8.77 38.76 3.01
N TYR A 121 -9.47 38.80 4.09
CA TYR A 121 -10.66 39.65 4.29
C TYR A 121 -10.68 40.16 5.73
N GLU A 122 -11.24 41.33 5.89
CA GLU A 122 -11.43 41.97 7.18
C GLU A 122 -12.84 41.64 7.69
N ASP A 123 -12.92 41.19 8.91
CA ASP A 123 -14.22 40.94 9.56
C ASP A 123 -14.70 42.26 10.20
N HIS A 124 -15.72 42.83 9.62
CA HIS A 124 -16.26 44.16 10.05
C HIS A 124 -16.98 44.12 11.41
N GLU A 125 -17.20 42.94 12.00
CA GLU A 125 -17.80 42.86 13.34
C GLU A 125 -16.72 42.84 14.44
N THR A 126 -15.54 42.32 14.15
CA THR A 126 -14.46 42.14 15.15
C THR A 126 -13.20 42.96 14.86
N ASP A 127 -13.15 43.65 13.72
CA ASP A 127 -11.92 44.32 13.19
C ASP A 127 -10.71 43.39 13.01
N ASP A 128 -10.93 42.09 12.92
CA ASP A 128 -9.88 41.09 12.75
C ASP A 128 -9.55 40.85 11.27
N GLN A 129 -8.27 40.70 10.98
CA GLN A 129 -7.81 40.28 9.65
C GLN A 129 -7.82 38.75 9.54
N MET A 130 -8.74 38.22 8.75
CA MET A 130 -8.86 36.80 8.49
C MET A 130 -8.13 36.38 7.21
N THR A 131 -7.38 35.27 7.29
CA THR A 131 -6.73 34.65 6.14
C THR A 131 -7.33 33.27 5.90
N LYS A 132 -7.92 33.06 4.72
CA LYS A 132 -8.48 31.77 4.30
C LYS A 132 -7.65 31.18 3.16
N ALA A 133 -7.08 30.01 3.39
CA ALA A 133 -6.43 29.21 2.35
C ALA A 133 -7.37 28.09 1.88
N ILE A 134 -7.58 27.98 0.58
CA ILE A 134 -8.44 26.95 -0.02
C ILE A 134 -7.61 26.18 -1.05
N MET A 135 -7.63 24.85 -0.96
CA MET A 135 -7.08 23.93 -1.94
C MET A 135 -8.12 22.85 -2.23
N MET A 136 -8.29 22.51 -3.50
CA MET A 136 -9.12 21.38 -3.92
C MET A 136 -8.23 20.40 -4.69
N ALA A 137 -8.19 19.16 -4.24
CA ALA A 137 -7.48 18.08 -4.89
C ALA A 137 -8.36 16.84 -4.94
N ASP A 138 -8.33 16.13 -6.05
CA ASP A 138 -8.98 14.85 -6.24
C ASP A 138 -8.01 13.87 -6.90
N GLY A 139 -8.08 12.60 -6.53
CA GLY A 139 -7.20 11.57 -7.03
C GLY A 139 -7.98 10.39 -7.61
N LYS A 140 -7.56 9.91 -8.76
CA LYS A 140 -8.18 8.75 -9.40
C LYS A 140 -7.15 7.83 -10.04
N VAL A 141 -7.40 6.53 -9.91
CA VAL A 141 -6.66 5.51 -10.65
C VAL A 141 -7.07 5.58 -12.12
N VAL A 142 -6.09 5.72 -13.00
CA VAL A 142 -6.29 5.77 -14.47
C VAL A 142 -6.25 4.38 -15.06
N ASP A 143 -5.33 3.54 -14.59
CA ASP A 143 -5.20 2.14 -15.01
C ASP A 143 -5.21 1.19 -13.82
N ASN A 144 -6.21 0.32 -13.80
CA ASN A 144 -6.40 -0.67 -12.73
C ASN A 144 -5.63 -1.99 -13.00
N ASN A 145 -5.02 -2.15 -14.18
CA ASN A 145 -4.37 -3.40 -14.56
C ASN A 145 -3.06 -3.65 -13.79
N SER A 146 -2.47 -2.60 -13.21
CA SER A 146 -1.28 -2.71 -12.35
C SER A 146 -1.60 -3.10 -10.90
N LEU A 147 -2.90 -3.14 -10.51
CA LEU A 147 -3.32 -3.40 -9.15
C LEU A 147 -3.52 -4.90 -8.90
N VAL A 148 -2.75 -5.47 -8.00
CA VAL A 148 -2.93 -6.84 -7.47
C VAL A 148 -3.14 -6.75 -5.96
N GLU A 149 -4.26 -7.29 -5.48
CA GLU A 149 -4.63 -7.25 -4.06
C GLU A 149 -4.41 -8.59 -3.37
N VAL A 150 -3.89 -8.53 -2.15
CA VAL A 150 -3.85 -9.67 -1.22
C VAL A 150 -4.90 -9.45 -0.14
N ILE A 151 -5.91 -10.31 -0.16
CA ILE A 151 -7.12 -10.17 0.66
C ILE A 151 -7.18 -11.30 1.68
N HIS A 152 -7.31 -10.96 2.94
CA HIS A 152 -7.61 -11.92 4.00
C HIS A 152 -9.14 -12.07 4.11
N LYS A 153 -9.62 -13.29 3.89
CA LYS A 153 -11.04 -13.61 3.88
C LYS A 153 -11.60 -13.81 5.27
N ASN A 154 -12.85 -13.45 5.46
CA ASN A 154 -13.60 -13.68 6.70
C ASN A 154 -14.34 -15.04 6.72
N LEU A 155 -14.45 -15.70 5.59
CA LEU A 155 -15.12 -17.01 5.43
C LEU A 155 -14.11 -18.13 5.18
#